data_c7f40407a6a77bac1b2d44e38b1c4c22
#
_entry.id   c7f40407a6a77bac1b2d44e38b1c4c22
#
_cell.length_a   1.000
_cell.length_b   1.000
_cell.length_c   1.000
_cell.angle_alpha   90.00
_cell.angle_beta   90.00
_cell.angle_gamma   90.00
#
_symmetry.space_group_name_H-M   'P 1'
#
loop_
_entity.id
_entity.type
_entity.pdbx_description
1 polymer ?
#
loop_
_entity_poly.entity_id
_entity_poly.type
_entity_poly.pdbx_seq_one_letter_code
_entity_poly.pdbx_strand_id
1 'polypeptide(L)'
;MEKRYGLPTAISMVVGIVIGSGVFIKGGKVLSLTGGNLLQGIAVVGIVGLICIICSLVFAELGSRYEKVNGIVDYAEVALGPKYAYYVGWFTTVIYTPAIVAMLAFFSAMMFLQLFGISAVDFTTGQVNPVAIGVGAGFMMIDYGINALSPKIAGKLQVGMTVIKLVPLLLMGIVGTIA
;
A
#
# COMPACT_ATOMS: atom_id res chain seq x y z
N MET A 1 26.73 3.54 5.40
CA MET A 1 25.67 2.51 5.48
C MET A 1 25.88 1.45 4.42
N GLU A 2 25.81 0.16 4.78
CA GLU A 2 25.83 -0.90 3.76
C GLU A 2 24.53 -0.84 2.90
N LYS A 3 24.72 -0.80 1.59
CA LYS A 3 23.59 -0.85 0.64
C LYS A 3 22.96 -2.25 0.70
N ARG A 4 21.88 -2.43 1.45
CA ARG A 4 21.19 -3.72 1.59
C ARG A 4 20.28 -4.07 0.40
N TYR A 5 19.83 -3.07 -0.35
CA TYR A 5 18.93 -3.23 -1.50
C TYR A 5 19.49 -2.54 -2.74
N GLY A 6 19.37 -3.20 -3.89
CA GLY A 6 19.69 -2.62 -5.19
C GLY A 6 18.55 -1.71 -5.70
N LEU A 7 18.85 -0.91 -6.73
CA LEU A 7 17.88 -0.04 -7.39
C LEU A 7 16.60 -0.77 -7.86
N PRO A 8 16.67 -1.97 -8.46
CA PRO A 8 15.46 -2.69 -8.87
C PRO A 8 14.53 -3.03 -7.69
N THR A 9 15.10 -3.41 -6.55
CA THR A 9 14.32 -3.71 -5.33
C THR A 9 13.66 -2.44 -4.79
N ALA A 10 14.38 -1.32 -4.76
CA ALA A 10 13.84 -0.04 -4.31
C ALA A 10 12.67 0.43 -5.21
N ILE A 11 12.83 0.36 -6.53
CA ILE A 11 11.77 0.69 -7.49
C ILE A 11 10.56 -0.24 -7.28
N SER A 12 10.78 -1.55 -7.14
CA SER A 12 9.70 -2.52 -6.92
C SER A 12 8.97 -2.29 -5.60
N MET A 13 9.66 -1.85 -4.55
CA MET A 13 9.03 -1.48 -3.27
C MET A 13 8.10 -0.28 -3.46
N VAL A 14 8.57 0.78 -4.12
CA VAL A 14 7.74 1.98 -4.37
C VAL A 14 6.54 1.63 -5.25
N VAL A 15 6.77 0.98 -6.40
CA VAL A 15 5.70 0.56 -7.32
C VAL A 15 4.72 -0.39 -6.63
N GLY A 16 5.23 -1.34 -5.83
CA GLY A 16 4.41 -2.29 -5.10
C GLY A 16 3.53 -1.67 -4.01
N ILE A 17 3.96 -0.56 -3.39
CA ILE A 17 3.17 0.21 -2.42
C ILE A 17 2.11 1.03 -3.14
N VAL A 18 2.46 1.70 -4.22
CA VAL A 18 1.55 2.56 -5.01
C VAL A 18 0.48 1.72 -5.71
N ILE A 19 0.89 0.62 -6.37
CA ILE A 19 -0.03 -0.32 -7.03
C ILE A 19 -0.50 -1.35 -6.00
N GLY A 20 -1.48 -0.96 -5.19
CA GLY A 20 -2.14 -1.83 -4.23
C GLY A 20 -3.46 -2.42 -4.74
N SER A 21 -4.21 -3.09 -3.87
CA SER A 21 -5.55 -3.62 -4.14
C SER A 21 -6.55 -2.55 -4.61
N GLY A 22 -6.30 -1.29 -4.29
CA GLY A 22 -7.15 -0.16 -4.68
C GLY A 22 -7.35 -0.02 -6.18
N VAL A 23 -6.33 -0.34 -6.98
CA VAL A 23 -6.43 -0.26 -8.45
C VAL A 23 -7.48 -1.24 -8.99
N PHE A 24 -7.58 -2.43 -8.39
CA PHE A 24 -8.53 -3.46 -8.83
C PHE A 24 -9.96 -3.23 -8.31
N ILE A 25 -10.11 -2.64 -7.12
CA ILE A 25 -11.40 -2.54 -6.43
C ILE A 25 -12.05 -1.17 -6.63
N LYS A 26 -11.26 -0.10 -6.66
CA LYS A 26 -11.78 1.27 -6.65
C LYS A 26 -12.28 1.77 -8.01
N GLY A 27 -11.84 1.19 -9.12
CA GLY A 27 -12.28 1.59 -10.46
C GLY A 27 -13.79 1.55 -10.63
N GLY A 28 -14.42 0.43 -10.28
CA GLY A 28 -15.87 0.29 -10.30
C GLY A 28 -16.61 1.24 -9.36
N LYS A 29 -16.03 1.49 -8.18
CA LYS A 29 -16.61 2.44 -7.22
C LYS A 29 -16.54 3.89 -7.70
N VAL A 30 -15.44 4.30 -8.30
CA VAL A 30 -15.31 5.64 -8.91
C VAL A 30 -16.35 5.80 -10.02
N LEU A 31 -16.49 4.80 -10.89
CA LEU A 31 -17.47 4.83 -11.97
C LEU A 31 -18.92 4.91 -11.44
N SER A 32 -19.25 4.18 -10.38
CA SER A 32 -20.57 4.27 -9.75
C SER A 32 -20.85 5.65 -9.13
N LEU A 33 -19.84 6.28 -8.51
CA LEU A 33 -19.96 7.62 -7.90
C LEU A 33 -20.09 8.73 -8.95
N THR A 34 -19.56 8.52 -10.16
CA THR A 34 -19.70 9.45 -11.29
C THR A 34 -20.95 9.18 -12.14
N GLY A 35 -21.91 8.41 -11.62
CA GLY A 35 -23.14 8.08 -12.33
C GLY A 35 -22.95 7.29 -13.62
N GLY A 36 -21.87 6.52 -13.73
CA GLY A 36 -21.48 5.77 -14.92
C GLY A 36 -20.72 6.60 -15.97
N ASN A 37 -20.42 7.85 -15.69
CA ASN A 37 -19.71 8.71 -16.64
C ASN A 37 -18.19 8.42 -16.59
N LEU A 38 -17.72 7.69 -17.59
CA LEU A 38 -16.31 7.27 -17.71
C LEU A 38 -15.36 8.47 -17.77
N LEU A 39 -15.72 9.53 -18.51
CA LEU A 39 -14.87 10.71 -18.67
C LEU A 39 -14.65 11.43 -17.34
N GLN A 40 -15.71 11.58 -16.55
CA GLN A 40 -15.61 12.13 -15.19
C GLN A 40 -14.77 11.23 -14.27
N GLY A 41 -14.93 9.92 -14.35
CA GLY A 41 -14.12 8.96 -13.58
C GLY A 41 -12.63 9.10 -13.91
N ILE A 42 -12.27 9.16 -15.19
CA ILE A 42 -10.90 9.35 -15.65
C ILE A 42 -10.35 10.71 -15.19
N ALA A 43 -11.14 11.78 -15.29
CA ALA A 43 -10.72 13.12 -14.86
C ALA A 43 -10.42 13.17 -13.36
N VAL A 44 -11.27 12.57 -12.51
CA VAL A 44 -11.05 12.50 -11.06
C VAL A 44 -9.75 11.74 -10.74
N VAL A 45 -9.55 10.57 -11.33
CA VAL A 45 -8.34 9.77 -11.10
C VAL A 45 -7.11 10.51 -11.62
N GLY A 46 -7.20 11.18 -12.76
CA GLY A 46 -6.12 11.98 -13.35
C GLY A 46 -5.70 13.15 -12.47
N ILE A 47 -6.64 13.90 -11.93
CA ILE A 47 -6.37 15.04 -11.02
C ILE A 47 -5.70 14.54 -9.74
N VAL A 48 -6.23 13.47 -9.12
CA VAL A 48 -5.62 12.88 -7.93
C VAL A 48 -4.21 12.37 -8.22
N GLY A 49 -4.02 11.70 -9.37
CA GLY A 49 -2.70 11.26 -9.81
C GLY A 49 -1.70 12.39 -9.97
N LEU A 50 -2.13 13.52 -10.54
CA LEU A 50 -1.29 14.70 -10.70
C LEU A 50 -0.89 15.32 -9.34
N ILE A 51 -1.82 15.40 -8.40
CA ILE A 51 -1.53 15.83 -7.02
C ILE A 51 -0.50 14.88 -6.37
N CYS A 52 -0.67 13.57 -6.52
CA CYS A 52 0.28 12.59 -6.00
C CYS A 52 1.69 12.74 -6.60
N ILE A 53 1.79 13.05 -7.91
CA ILE A 53 3.07 13.30 -8.57
C ILE A 53 3.75 14.54 -7.96
N ILE A 54 3.02 15.64 -7.78
CA ILE A 54 3.55 16.87 -7.17
C ILE A 54 4.07 16.59 -5.76
N CYS A 55 3.27 15.89 -4.93
CA CYS A 55 3.70 15.50 -3.58
C CYS A 55 4.96 14.62 -3.62
N SER A 56 5.02 13.65 -4.55
CA SER A 56 6.18 12.77 -4.69
C SER A 56 7.44 13.51 -5.08
N LEU A 57 7.35 14.53 -5.93
CA LEU A 57 8.48 15.38 -6.29
C LEU A 57 9.02 16.18 -5.10
N VAL A 58 8.15 16.68 -4.22
CA VAL A 58 8.55 17.34 -2.97
C VAL A 58 9.31 16.38 -2.06
N PHE A 59 8.80 15.15 -1.89
CA PHE A 59 9.51 14.13 -1.09
C PHE A 59 10.83 13.69 -1.73
N ALA A 60 10.90 13.62 -3.05
CA ALA A 60 12.14 13.29 -3.75
C ALA A 60 13.20 14.37 -3.54
N GLU A 61 12.82 15.64 -3.59
CA GLU A 61 13.72 16.77 -3.31
C GLU A 61 14.20 16.77 -1.86
N LEU A 62 13.30 16.54 -0.88
CA LEU A 62 13.67 16.42 0.52
C LEU A 62 14.62 15.24 0.76
N GLY A 63 14.35 14.07 0.13
CA GLY A 63 15.18 12.89 0.25
C GLY A 63 16.56 13.05 -0.40
N SER A 64 16.69 13.85 -1.45
CA SER A 64 17.97 14.13 -2.09
C SER A 64 18.86 15.10 -1.28
N ARG A 65 18.23 16.03 -0.56
CA ARG A 65 18.95 17.02 0.27
C ARG A 65 19.30 16.52 1.65
N TYR A 66 18.46 15.68 2.22
CA TYR A 66 18.59 15.21 3.61
C TYR A 66 18.70 13.69 3.64
N GLU A 67 19.93 13.17 3.52
CA GLU A 67 20.23 11.74 3.56
C GLU A 67 20.16 11.18 5.00
N LYS A 68 19.00 11.31 5.65
CA LYS A 68 18.73 10.73 6.96
C LYS A 68 17.88 9.44 6.84
N VAL A 69 17.80 8.65 7.90
CA VAL A 69 17.30 7.28 7.88
C VAL A 69 15.80 7.18 8.20
N ASN A 70 15.25 8.16 8.93
CA ASN A 70 13.90 8.09 9.49
C ASN A 70 12.80 8.66 8.56
N GLY A 71 13.16 9.05 7.32
CA GLY A 71 12.22 9.50 6.31
C GLY A 71 11.36 10.68 6.75
N ILE A 72 10.04 10.49 6.84
CA ILE A 72 9.09 11.57 7.15
C ILE A 72 9.36 12.28 8.48
N VAL A 73 9.94 11.58 9.47
CA VAL A 73 10.28 12.15 10.76
C VAL A 73 11.42 13.16 10.62
N ASP A 74 12.44 12.81 9.84
CA ASP A 74 13.58 13.68 9.57
C ASP A 74 13.17 14.91 8.75
N TYR A 75 12.24 14.73 7.80
CA TYR A 75 11.70 15.86 7.02
C TYR A 75 10.88 16.80 7.90
N ALA A 76 10.11 16.26 8.85
CA ALA A 76 9.38 17.06 9.84
C ALA A 76 10.34 17.81 10.77
N GLU A 77 11.46 17.19 11.16
CA GLU A 77 12.50 17.83 11.98
C GLU A 77 13.10 19.04 11.28
N VAL A 78 13.44 18.89 10.00
CA VAL A 78 14.03 19.98 9.20
C VAL A 78 13.04 21.10 8.94
N ALA A 79 11.77 20.76 8.66
CA ALA A 79 10.75 21.74 8.29
C ALA A 79 10.15 22.47 9.48
N LEU A 80 9.92 21.76 10.60
CA LEU A 80 9.12 22.25 11.74
C LEU A 80 9.85 22.17 13.08
N GLY A 81 11.03 21.56 13.10
CA GLY A 81 11.86 21.41 14.29
C GLY A 81 11.64 20.09 15.06
N PRO A 82 12.53 19.81 16.04
CA PRO A 82 12.63 18.50 16.70
C PRO A 82 11.38 18.13 17.52
N LYS A 83 10.67 19.13 18.05
CA LYS A 83 9.45 18.89 18.83
C LYS A 83 8.33 18.32 17.96
N TYR A 84 8.13 18.84 16.76
CA TYR A 84 7.15 18.32 15.81
C TYR A 84 7.58 16.96 15.25
N ALA A 85 8.86 16.77 14.96
CA ALA A 85 9.40 15.48 14.56
C ALA A 85 9.09 14.36 15.56
N TYR A 86 9.19 14.65 16.85
CA TYR A 86 8.80 13.71 17.91
C TYR A 86 7.33 13.30 17.80
N TYR A 87 6.42 14.25 17.66
CA TYR A 87 4.99 13.94 17.51
C TYR A 87 4.68 13.15 16.24
N VAL A 88 5.31 13.50 15.13
CA VAL A 88 5.17 12.76 13.85
C VAL A 88 5.70 11.33 14.01
N GLY A 89 6.86 11.16 14.63
CA GLY A 89 7.45 9.85 14.91
C GLY A 89 6.57 8.99 15.81
N TRP A 90 6.07 9.57 16.89
CA TRP A 90 5.17 8.88 17.80
C TRP A 90 3.87 8.46 17.10
N PHE A 91 3.21 9.39 16.40
CA PHE A 91 1.97 9.11 15.67
C PHE A 91 2.18 8.01 14.63
N THR A 92 3.26 8.11 13.85
CA THR A 92 3.56 7.14 12.78
C THR A 92 3.82 5.75 13.35
N THR A 93 4.56 5.66 14.46
CA THR A 93 4.96 4.37 15.05
C THR A 93 3.83 3.72 15.85
N VAL A 94 3.08 4.51 16.62
CA VAL A 94 2.11 3.98 17.60
C VAL A 94 0.70 3.84 17.00
N ILE A 95 0.32 4.73 16.09
CA ILE A 95 -1.05 4.77 15.56
C ILE A 95 -1.08 4.36 14.09
N TYR A 96 -0.37 5.08 13.23
CA TYR A 96 -0.51 4.97 11.78
C TYR A 96 -0.05 3.61 11.24
N THR A 97 1.17 3.21 11.56
CA THR A 97 1.74 1.95 11.04
C THR A 97 0.99 0.72 11.54
N PRO A 98 0.69 0.55 12.85
CA PRO A 98 -0.08 -0.59 13.33
C PRO A 98 -1.49 -0.65 12.75
N ALA A 99 -2.16 0.49 12.60
CA ALA A 99 -3.50 0.54 12.02
C ALA A 99 -3.52 0.10 10.55
N ILE A 100 -2.55 0.55 9.74
CA ILE A 100 -2.43 0.13 8.33
C ILE A 100 -2.09 -1.35 8.23
N VAL A 101 -1.15 -1.85 9.03
CA VAL A 101 -0.76 -3.27 9.01
C VAL A 101 -1.95 -4.16 9.39
N ALA A 102 -2.68 -3.81 10.44
CA ALA A 102 -3.87 -4.55 10.86
C ALA A 102 -4.96 -4.56 9.78
N MET A 103 -5.20 -3.40 9.14
CA MET A 103 -6.16 -3.27 8.06
C MET A 103 -5.76 -4.13 6.85
N LEU A 104 -4.50 -4.11 6.42
CA LEU A 104 -4.02 -4.90 5.30
C LEU A 104 -4.07 -6.39 5.59
N ALA A 105 -3.72 -6.82 6.81
CA ALA A 105 -3.83 -8.21 7.25
C ALA A 105 -5.28 -8.70 7.23
N PHE A 106 -6.22 -7.87 7.70
CA PHE A 106 -7.64 -8.19 7.66
C PHE A 106 -8.17 -8.28 6.23
N PHE A 107 -7.81 -7.35 5.35
CA PHE A 107 -8.17 -7.42 3.92
C PHE A 107 -7.60 -8.68 3.25
N SER A 108 -6.37 -9.05 3.56
CA SER A 108 -5.75 -10.27 3.03
C SER A 108 -6.50 -11.52 3.50
N ALA A 109 -6.87 -11.56 4.78
CA ALA A 109 -7.70 -12.64 5.34
C ALA A 109 -9.07 -12.71 4.68
N MET A 110 -9.71 -11.57 4.45
CA MET A 110 -11.01 -11.49 3.78
C MET A 110 -10.95 -12.06 2.36
N MET A 111 -9.95 -11.67 1.57
CA MET A 111 -9.76 -12.20 0.22
C MET A 111 -9.43 -13.69 0.22
N PHE A 112 -8.60 -14.13 1.16
CA PHE A 112 -8.23 -15.53 1.32
C PHE A 112 -9.42 -16.42 1.67
N LEU A 113 -10.24 -16.02 2.65
CA LEU A 113 -11.43 -16.76 3.06
C LEU A 113 -12.49 -16.82 1.98
N GLN A 114 -12.59 -15.75 1.17
CA GLN A 114 -13.54 -15.72 0.04
C GLN A 114 -13.24 -16.80 -1.00
N LEU A 115 -11.98 -17.23 -1.16
CA LEU A 115 -11.62 -18.37 -2.04
C LEU A 115 -12.25 -19.69 -1.58
N PHE A 116 -12.55 -19.81 -0.27
CA PHE A 116 -13.19 -20.97 0.33
C PHE A 116 -14.70 -20.78 0.54
N GLY A 117 -15.27 -19.68 0.02
CA GLY A 117 -16.69 -19.38 0.19
C GLY A 117 -17.08 -18.92 1.61
N ILE A 118 -16.10 -18.57 2.46
CA ILE A 118 -16.31 -18.11 3.82
C ILE A 118 -16.35 -16.59 3.85
N SER A 119 -17.46 -16.00 4.30
CA SER A 119 -17.57 -14.56 4.48
C SER A 119 -16.82 -14.11 5.75
N ALA A 120 -15.89 -13.17 5.58
CA ALA A 120 -15.13 -12.60 6.69
C ALA A 120 -15.94 -11.58 7.49
N VAL A 121 -16.93 -10.95 6.85
CA VAL A 121 -17.87 -10.00 7.45
C VAL A 121 -19.27 -10.35 7.01
N ASP A 122 -20.20 -10.41 7.93
CA ASP A 122 -21.63 -10.44 7.62
C ASP A 122 -22.09 -8.99 7.41
N PHE A 123 -22.32 -8.62 6.16
CA PHE A 123 -22.73 -7.25 5.81
C PHE A 123 -24.17 -6.92 6.27
N THR A 124 -24.96 -7.90 6.70
CA THR A 124 -26.31 -7.68 7.23
C THR A 124 -26.29 -7.32 8.71
N THR A 125 -25.44 -7.97 9.48
CA THR A 125 -25.30 -7.77 10.93
C THR A 125 -24.12 -6.90 11.32
N GLY A 126 -23.17 -6.67 10.38
CA GLY A 126 -21.92 -5.96 10.63
C GLY A 126 -20.92 -6.78 11.49
N GLN A 127 -21.24 -8.05 11.76
CA GLN A 127 -20.38 -8.90 12.59
C GLN A 127 -19.17 -9.40 11.80
N VAL A 128 -18.01 -9.34 12.45
CA VAL A 128 -16.76 -9.89 11.92
C VAL A 128 -16.61 -11.34 12.33
N ASN A 129 -16.33 -12.19 11.36
CA ASN A 129 -16.08 -13.61 11.63
C ASN A 129 -14.76 -13.77 12.41
N PRO A 130 -14.76 -14.43 13.57
CA PRO A 130 -13.54 -14.67 14.35
C PRO A 130 -12.44 -15.40 13.57
N VAL A 131 -12.82 -16.25 12.61
CA VAL A 131 -11.86 -16.95 11.73
C VAL A 131 -11.08 -15.94 10.89
N ALA A 132 -11.70 -14.86 10.42
CA ALA A 132 -11.00 -13.83 9.65
C ALA A 132 -9.95 -13.08 10.49
N ILE A 133 -10.24 -12.86 11.77
CA ILE A 133 -9.28 -12.27 12.70
C ILE A 133 -8.10 -13.21 12.91
N GLY A 134 -8.37 -14.50 13.13
CA GLY A 134 -7.32 -15.53 13.31
C GLY A 134 -6.42 -15.67 12.08
N VAL A 135 -7.00 -15.72 10.88
CA VAL A 135 -6.25 -15.80 9.62
C VAL A 135 -5.44 -14.52 9.40
N GLY A 136 -6.01 -13.33 9.68
CA GLY A 136 -5.30 -12.06 9.59
C GLY A 136 -4.10 -11.98 10.53
N ALA A 137 -4.27 -12.42 11.78
CA ALA A 137 -3.18 -12.52 12.74
C ALA A 137 -2.09 -13.49 12.27
N GLY A 138 -2.47 -14.62 11.66
CA GLY A 138 -1.54 -15.55 11.04
C GLY A 138 -0.70 -14.91 9.93
N PHE A 139 -1.32 -14.14 9.02
CA PHE A 139 -0.59 -13.39 8.00
C PHE A 139 0.36 -12.36 8.59
N MET A 140 -0.04 -11.64 9.64
CA MET A 140 0.86 -10.70 10.33
C MET A 140 2.07 -11.40 10.93
N MET A 141 1.88 -12.58 11.54
CA MET A 141 2.99 -13.36 12.12
C MET A 141 3.95 -13.86 11.04
N ILE A 142 3.44 -14.33 9.90
CA ILE A 142 4.25 -14.79 8.76
C ILE A 142 5.06 -13.62 8.18
N ASP A 143 4.40 -12.49 7.90
CA ASP A 143 5.07 -11.30 7.38
C ASP A 143 6.15 -10.78 8.33
N TYR A 144 5.84 -10.69 9.60
CA TYR A 144 6.80 -10.31 10.63
C TYR A 144 7.99 -11.29 10.66
N GLY A 145 7.72 -12.60 10.65
CA GLY A 145 8.74 -13.64 10.65
C GLY A 145 9.68 -13.54 9.44
N ILE A 146 9.13 -13.38 8.24
CA ILE A 146 9.93 -13.25 7.01
C ILE A 146 10.81 -11.98 7.07
N ASN A 147 10.25 -10.86 7.49
CA ASN A 147 10.97 -9.60 7.57
C ASN A 147 12.05 -9.60 8.67
N ALA A 148 11.77 -10.21 9.83
CA ALA A 148 12.70 -10.30 10.94
C ALA A 148 13.86 -11.27 10.66
N LEU A 149 13.58 -12.43 10.06
CA LEU A 149 14.56 -13.47 9.80
C LEU A 149 15.46 -13.16 8.59
N SER A 150 14.92 -12.59 7.53
CA SER A 150 15.69 -12.31 6.32
C SER A 150 15.15 -11.15 5.49
N PRO A 151 15.61 -9.93 5.74
CA PRO A 151 15.27 -8.75 4.93
C PRO A 151 15.56 -8.95 3.42
N LYS A 152 16.57 -9.76 3.08
CA LYS A 152 16.89 -10.07 1.68
C LYS A 152 15.82 -10.92 1.01
N ILE A 153 15.24 -11.88 1.73
CA ILE A 153 14.13 -12.71 1.23
C ILE A 153 12.87 -11.84 1.09
N ALA A 154 12.57 -11.03 2.09
CA ALA A 154 11.45 -10.07 2.04
C ALA A 154 11.56 -9.15 0.80
N GLY A 155 12.74 -8.61 0.52
CA GLY A 155 12.98 -7.80 -0.69
C GLY A 155 12.75 -8.56 -2.00
N LYS A 156 13.19 -9.82 -2.10
CA LYS A 156 12.95 -10.67 -3.29
C LYS A 156 11.46 -11.00 -3.46
N LEU A 157 10.78 -11.35 -2.37
CA LEU A 157 9.34 -11.58 -2.38
C LEU A 157 8.57 -10.33 -2.83
N GLN A 158 8.96 -9.15 -2.36
CA GLN A 158 8.37 -7.88 -2.78
C GLN A 158 8.51 -7.65 -4.28
N VAL A 159 9.69 -7.93 -4.88
CA VAL A 159 9.90 -7.83 -6.33
C VAL A 159 9.00 -8.81 -7.06
N GLY A 160 8.98 -10.09 -6.65
CA GLY A 160 8.14 -11.12 -7.26
C GLY A 160 6.64 -10.77 -7.20
N MET A 161 6.15 -10.35 -6.04
CA MET A 161 4.76 -9.94 -5.86
C MET A 161 4.40 -8.69 -6.67
N THR A 162 5.35 -7.77 -6.86
CA THR A 162 5.13 -6.59 -7.71
C THR A 162 4.97 -6.98 -9.17
N VAL A 163 5.80 -7.90 -9.68
CA VAL A 163 5.67 -8.41 -11.05
C VAL A 163 4.34 -9.14 -11.23
N ILE A 164 3.96 -10.02 -10.29
CA ILE A 164 2.68 -10.74 -10.34
C ILE A 164 1.48 -9.78 -10.39
N LYS A 165 1.51 -8.67 -9.64
CA LYS A 165 0.44 -7.65 -9.69
C LYS A 165 0.37 -6.91 -11.02
N LEU A 166 1.51 -6.64 -11.65
CA LEU A 166 1.57 -5.89 -12.90
C LEU A 166 1.01 -6.67 -14.08
N VAL A 167 1.15 -8.00 -14.09
CA VAL A 167 0.66 -8.85 -15.19
C VAL A 167 -0.85 -8.69 -15.44
N PRO A 168 -1.75 -8.90 -14.44
CA PRO A 168 -3.18 -8.70 -14.65
C PRO A 168 -3.52 -7.26 -15.02
N LEU A 169 -2.82 -6.27 -14.46
CA LEU A 169 -3.07 -4.86 -14.73
C LEU A 169 -2.78 -4.54 -16.21
N LEU A 170 -1.66 -5.01 -16.74
CA LEU A 170 -1.30 -4.85 -18.15
C LEU A 170 -2.28 -5.59 -19.07
N LEU A 171 -2.66 -6.81 -18.70
CA LEU A 171 -3.66 -7.57 -19.47
C LEU A 171 -5.00 -6.84 -19.50
N MET A 172 -5.48 -6.32 -18.38
CA MET A 172 -6.72 -5.54 -18.35
C MET A 172 -6.61 -4.25 -19.18
N GLY A 173 -5.47 -3.57 -19.17
CA GLY A 173 -5.22 -2.40 -20.00
C GLY A 173 -5.25 -2.72 -21.49
N ILE A 174 -4.59 -3.80 -21.91
CA ILE A 174 -4.52 -4.22 -23.33
C ILE A 174 -5.90 -4.71 -23.81
N VAL A 175 -6.52 -5.63 -23.06
CA VAL A 175 -7.83 -6.19 -23.45
C VAL A 175 -8.91 -5.13 -23.43
N GLY A 176 -8.92 -4.24 -22.42
CA GLY A 176 -9.92 -3.18 -22.32
C GLY A 176 -9.78 -2.06 -23.35
N THR A 177 -8.62 -1.95 -24.03
CA THR A 177 -8.45 -1.00 -25.15
C THR A 177 -8.78 -1.62 -26.52
N ILE A 178 -8.82 -2.95 -26.62
CA ILE A 178 -9.11 -3.69 -27.86
C ILE A 178 -10.59 -4.09 -27.94
N ALA A 179 -11.25 -4.27 -26.80
CA ALA A 179 -12.69 -4.62 -26.70
C ALA A 179 -13.57 -3.37 -26.78
#